data_fdb7485cbf57da8475807a6427fe3487
#
_entry.id   fdb7485cbf57da8475807a6427fe3487
#
_cell.length_a   1.000
_cell.length_b   1.000
_cell.length_c   1.000
_cell.angle_alpha   90.00
_cell.angle_beta   90.00
_cell.angle_gamma   90.00
#
_symmetry.space_group_name_H-M   'P 1'
#
loop_
_entity.id
_entity.type
_entity.pdbx_description
1 polymer ?
#
loop_
_entity_poly.entity_id
_entity_poly.type
_entity_poly.pdbx_seq_one_letter_code
_entity_poly.pdbx_strand_id
1 'polypeptide(L)'
;MTYEEMQLEPMARNAATLLQSKYPQLEFTSGCRRVFQQAHAMASNVVINRKWIGQTYLAGAKLQQWVDKHPEAKTVDAIAAGLEQTMKAMPEDELVKISRHLTGKAFDVRPVTANANAIKAGILKLPGLHRFLDKEGDLVRWHAQFQ
;
A
#
# COMPACT_ATOMS: atom_id res chain seq x y z
N MET A 1 10.05 4.26 10.21
CA MET A 1 10.88 3.39 9.36
C MET A 1 12.04 4.16 8.79
N THR A 2 13.18 3.53 8.68
CA THR A 2 14.35 4.09 8.00
C THR A 2 14.23 3.90 6.48
N TYR A 3 15.05 4.61 5.70
CA TYR A 3 15.07 4.43 4.24
C TYR A 3 15.52 3.03 3.85
N GLU A 4 16.42 2.42 4.63
CA GLU A 4 16.87 1.04 4.41
C GLU A 4 15.76 0.04 4.64
N GLU A 5 14.95 0.23 5.69
CA GLU A 5 13.80 -0.63 5.97
C GLU A 5 12.73 -0.54 4.90
N MET A 6 12.55 0.63 4.30
CA MET A 6 11.55 0.83 3.26
C MET A 6 11.92 0.17 1.93
N GLN A 7 13.20 -0.07 1.65
CA GLN A 7 13.68 -0.72 0.42
C GLN A 7 13.05 -0.14 -0.86
N LEU A 8 13.03 1.18 -0.95
CA LEU A 8 12.40 1.88 -2.07
C LEU A 8 13.29 1.88 -3.31
N GLU A 9 12.65 1.85 -4.48
CA GLU A 9 13.30 2.16 -5.75
C GLU A 9 13.82 3.60 -5.73
N PRO A 10 14.87 3.93 -6.52
CA PRO A 10 15.52 5.24 -6.45
C PRO A 10 14.58 6.43 -6.56
N MET A 11 13.62 6.40 -7.49
CA MET A 11 12.67 7.50 -7.67
C MET A 11 11.82 7.74 -6.43
N ALA A 12 11.27 6.68 -5.85
CA ALA A 12 10.47 6.78 -4.62
C ALA A 12 11.33 7.18 -3.43
N ARG A 13 12.55 6.66 -3.35
CA ARG A 13 13.51 7.01 -2.28
C ARG A 13 13.89 8.49 -2.33
N ASN A 14 14.20 9.01 -3.53
CA ASN A 14 14.50 10.42 -3.70
C ASN A 14 13.33 11.31 -3.30
N ALA A 15 12.12 10.92 -3.69
CA ALA A 15 10.90 11.64 -3.31
C ALA A 15 10.69 11.62 -1.79
N ALA A 16 10.87 10.48 -1.15
CA ALA A 16 10.77 10.36 0.32
C ALA A 16 11.80 11.26 1.02
N THR A 17 13.03 11.29 0.52
CA THR A 17 14.10 12.13 1.07
C THR A 17 13.77 13.61 0.95
N LEU A 18 13.29 14.05 -0.21
CA LEU A 18 12.87 15.44 -0.43
C LEU A 18 11.71 15.82 0.52
N LEU A 19 10.72 14.95 0.64
CA LEU A 19 9.57 15.20 1.51
C LEU A 19 9.99 15.33 2.97
N GLN A 20 10.82 14.42 3.47
CA GLN A 20 11.29 14.45 4.85
C GLN A 20 12.23 15.62 5.13
N SER A 21 13.03 16.05 4.16
CA SER A 21 13.88 17.23 4.34
C SER A 21 13.05 18.48 4.53
N LYS A 22 11.88 18.57 3.90
CA LYS A 22 10.95 19.69 4.04
C LYS A 22 10.08 19.59 5.30
N TYR A 23 9.72 18.37 5.69
CA TYR A 23 8.89 18.08 6.86
C TYR A 23 9.55 17.01 7.73
N PRO A 24 10.58 17.38 8.54
CA PRO A 24 11.40 16.40 9.26
C PRO A 24 10.64 15.52 10.25
N GLN A 25 9.48 15.97 10.72
CA GLN A 25 8.65 15.27 11.69
C GLN A 25 7.80 14.16 11.07
N LEU A 26 7.74 14.06 9.74
CA LEU A 26 6.94 13.02 9.10
C LEU A 26 7.48 11.63 9.38
N GLU A 27 6.56 10.69 9.62
CA GLU A 27 6.87 9.28 9.81
C GLU A 27 6.41 8.47 8.61
N PHE A 28 7.34 7.74 8.00
CA PHE A 28 6.99 6.75 6.99
C PHE A 28 6.54 5.47 7.69
N THR A 29 5.40 4.93 7.26
CA THR A 29 4.79 3.75 7.89
C THR A 29 4.89 2.50 7.04
N SER A 30 5.13 2.61 5.74
CA SER A 30 5.42 1.47 4.88
C SER A 30 6.19 1.90 3.64
N GLY A 31 6.93 0.96 3.06
CA GLY A 31 7.64 1.10 1.80
C GLY A 31 7.41 -0.14 0.95
N CYS A 32 8.48 -0.78 0.46
CA CYS A 32 8.37 -2.03 -0.27
C CYS A 32 7.83 -3.14 0.62
N ARG A 33 6.90 -3.92 0.10
CA ARG A 33 6.33 -5.08 0.77
C ARG A 33 6.58 -6.33 -0.03
N ARG A 34 6.93 -7.42 0.66
CA ARG A 34 6.92 -8.76 0.07
C ARG A 34 5.48 -9.27 -0.03
N VAL A 35 5.26 -10.29 -0.87
CA VAL A 35 3.93 -10.85 -1.09
C VAL A 35 3.24 -11.25 0.22
N PHE A 36 3.95 -11.93 1.14
CA PHE A 36 3.35 -12.33 2.41
C PHE A 36 2.96 -11.14 3.28
N GLN A 37 3.76 -10.07 3.27
CA GLN A 37 3.45 -8.85 4.02
C GLN A 37 2.23 -8.14 3.45
N GLN A 38 2.14 -8.08 2.12
CA GLN A 38 0.96 -7.53 1.43
C GLN A 38 -0.28 -8.34 1.75
N ALA A 39 -0.17 -9.67 1.74
CA ALA A 39 -1.27 -10.57 2.07
C ALA A 39 -1.79 -10.35 3.49
N HIS A 40 -0.88 -10.21 4.47
CA HIS A 40 -1.27 -9.92 5.85
C HIS A 40 -1.90 -8.54 6.00
N ALA A 41 -1.38 -7.53 5.32
CA ALA A 41 -1.96 -6.19 5.34
C ALA A 41 -3.40 -6.20 4.80
N MET A 42 -3.64 -6.91 3.70
CA MET A 42 -4.98 -7.07 3.14
C MET A 42 -5.89 -7.86 4.08
N ALA A 43 -5.40 -8.98 4.62
CA ALA A 43 -6.18 -9.84 5.50
C ALA A 43 -6.69 -9.12 6.74
N SER A 44 -5.90 -8.22 7.30
CA SER A 44 -6.29 -7.40 8.45
C SER A 44 -7.53 -6.55 8.15
N ASN A 45 -7.67 -6.07 6.92
CA ASN A 45 -8.84 -5.29 6.50
C ASN A 45 -10.01 -6.20 6.10
N VAL A 46 -9.73 -7.34 5.46
CA VAL A 46 -10.75 -8.31 5.04
C VAL A 46 -11.50 -8.89 6.23
N VAL A 47 -10.82 -9.13 7.34
CA VAL A 47 -11.48 -9.61 8.58
C VAL A 47 -12.56 -8.64 9.03
N ILE A 48 -12.33 -7.33 8.87
CA ILE A 48 -13.28 -6.29 9.25
C ILE A 48 -14.36 -6.12 8.18
N ASN A 49 -13.96 -6.18 6.90
CA ASN A 49 -14.86 -5.98 5.76
C ASN A 49 -14.48 -6.95 4.63
N ARG A 50 -15.30 -8.01 4.47
CA ARG A 50 -15.04 -9.08 3.47
C ARG A 50 -14.97 -8.57 2.02
N LYS A 51 -15.54 -7.43 1.71
CA LYS A 51 -15.55 -6.83 0.37
C LYS A 51 -14.43 -5.79 0.16
N TRP A 52 -13.57 -5.61 1.16
CA TRP A 52 -12.58 -4.54 1.18
C TRP A 52 -11.64 -4.55 -0.04
N ILE A 53 -11.18 -5.73 -0.48
CA ILE A 53 -10.24 -5.83 -1.61
C ILE A 53 -10.88 -5.30 -2.89
N GLY A 54 -12.09 -5.77 -3.22
CA GLY A 54 -12.80 -5.32 -4.41
C GLY A 54 -13.16 -3.83 -4.40
N GLN A 55 -13.38 -3.28 -3.21
CA GLN A 55 -13.68 -1.85 -3.03
C GLN A 55 -12.44 -0.97 -3.12
N THR A 56 -11.26 -1.53 -2.84
CA THR A 56 -10.02 -0.76 -2.70
C THR A 56 -9.12 -0.87 -3.93
N TYR A 57 -9.02 -2.05 -4.54
CA TYR A 57 -8.09 -2.33 -5.64
C TYR A 57 -8.83 -2.55 -6.95
N LEU A 58 -8.49 -1.77 -7.98
CA LEU A 58 -9.06 -1.97 -9.32
C LEU A 58 -8.68 -3.33 -9.90
N ALA A 59 -7.47 -3.81 -9.63
CA ALA A 59 -6.96 -5.08 -10.12
C ALA A 59 -7.14 -6.23 -9.10
N GLY A 60 -7.99 -6.06 -8.10
CA GLY A 60 -8.14 -7.01 -7.01
C GLY A 60 -9.14 -8.14 -7.23
N ALA A 61 -9.69 -8.32 -8.45
CA ALA A 61 -10.78 -9.26 -8.70
C ALA A 61 -10.44 -10.71 -8.31
N LYS A 62 -9.26 -11.20 -8.66
CA LYS A 62 -8.84 -12.57 -8.34
C LYS A 62 -8.73 -12.80 -6.83
N LEU A 63 -8.22 -11.81 -6.12
CA LEU A 63 -8.09 -11.86 -4.65
C LEU A 63 -9.45 -11.80 -3.98
N GLN A 64 -10.33 -10.91 -4.45
CA GLN A 64 -11.69 -10.83 -3.91
C GLN A 64 -12.47 -12.13 -4.17
N GLN A 65 -12.29 -12.75 -5.34
CA GLN A 65 -12.91 -14.04 -5.65
C GLN A 65 -12.45 -15.13 -4.68
N TRP A 66 -11.15 -15.15 -4.34
CA TRP A 66 -10.66 -16.11 -3.35
C TRP A 66 -11.38 -15.94 -2.02
N VAL A 67 -11.51 -14.71 -1.54
CA VAL A 67 -12.21 -14.40 -0.29
C VAL A 67 -13.68 -14.85 -0.37
N ASP A 68 -14.35 -14.54 -1.47
CA ASP A 68 -15.77 -14.88 -1.66
C ASP A 68 -16.01 -16.40 -1.71
N LYS A 69 -15.06 -17.16 -2.25
CA LYS A 69 -15.12 -18.62 -2.35
C LYS A 69 -14.70 -19.35 -1.08
N HIS A 70 -14.15 -18.63 -0.10
CA HIS A 70 -13.63 -19.21 1.15
C HIS A 70 -14.23 -18.54 2.37
N PRO A 71 -15.59 -18.61 2.53
CA PRO A 71 -16.26 -18.00 3.69
C PRO A 71 -15.82 -18.61 5.02
N GLU A 72 -15.24 -19.80 5.01
CA GLU A 72 -14.69 -20.48 6.19
C GLU A 72 -13.41 -19.84 6.70
N ALA A 73 -12.66 -19.11 5.84
CA ALA A 73 -11.45 -18.40 6.23
C ALA A 73 -11.84 -17.11 6.95
N LYS A 74 -11.78 -17.11 8.28
CA LYS A 74 -12.28 -16.02 9.13
C LYS A 74 -11.18 -15.34 9.96
N THR A 75 -9.98 -15.91 9.99
CA THR A 75 -8.86 -15.33 10.74
C THR A 75 -7.92 -14.62 9.78
N VAL A 76 -7.14 -13.67 10.31
CA VAL A 76 -6.10 -12.97 9.54
C VAL A 76 -5.15 -13.99 8.91
N ASP A 77 -4.68 -14.98 9.67
CA ASP A 77 -3.72 -15.97 9.18
C ASP A 77 -4.29 -16.83 8.06
N ALA A 78 -5.53 -17.30 8.19
CA ALA A 78 -6.17 -18.12 7.16
C ALA A 78 -6.39 -17.32 5.86
N ILE A 79 -6.86 -16.09 5.97
CA ILE A 79 -7.09 -15.21 4.83
C ILE A 79 -5.75 -14.85 4.18
N ALA A 80 -4.75 -14.48 4.98
CA ALA A 80 -3.42 -14.13 4.48
C ALA A 80 -2.77 -15.29 3.72
N ALA A 81 -2.87 -16.52 4.22
CA ALA A 81 -2.33 -17.70 3.55
C ALA A 81 -2.95 -17.90 2.16
N GLY A 82 -4.26 -17.76 2.05
CA GLY A 82 -4.95 -17.89 0.77
C GLY A 82 -4.63 -16.77 -0.21
N LEU A 83 -4.56 -15.53 0.27
CA LEU A 83 -4.18 -14.38 -0.55
C LEU A 83 -2.73 -14.48 -1.03
N GLU A 84 -1.83 -14.94 -0.17
CA GLU A 84 -0.43 -15.16 -0.53
C GLU A 84 -0.30 -16.17 -1.67
N GLN A 85 -0.97 -17.32 -1.55
CA GLN A 85 -0.96 -18.34 -2.61
C GLN A 85 -1.51 -17.79 -3.92
N THR A 86 -2.60 -17.02 -3.85
CA THR A 86 -3.22 -16.44 -5.04
C THR A 86 -2.27 -15.44 -5.71
N MET A 87 -1.62 -14.59 -4.93
CA MET A 87 -0.65 -13.62 -5.46
C MET A 87 0.59 -14.30 -6.05
N LYS A 88 1.11 -15.35 -5.41
CA LYS A 88 2.27 -16.10 -5.93
C LYS A 88 1.98 -16.80 -7.26
N ALA A 89 0.74 -17.13 -7.52
CA ALA A 89 0.31 -17.72 -8.78
C ALA A 89 0.07 -16.69 -9.90
N MET A 90 0.09 -15.40 -9.57
CA MET A 90 -0.16 -14.33 -10.54
C MET A 90 1.11 -13.98 -11.31
N PRO A 91 1.02 -13.63 -12.61
CA PRO A 91 2.14 -13.08 -13.35
C PRO A 91 2.60 -11.75 -12.71
N GLU A 92 3.89 -11.44 -12.86
CA GLU A 92 4.48 -10.24 -12.25
C GLU A 92 3.80 -8.95 -12.71
N ASP A 93 3.45 -8.86 -13.99
CA ASP A 93 2.76 -7.70 -14.56
C ASP A 93 1.36 -7.47 -13.97
N GLU A 94 0.67 -8.54 -13.59
CA GLU A 94 -0.61 -8.42 -12.86
C GLU A 94 -0.38 -8.04 -11.40
N LEU A 95 0.66 -8.61 -10.79
CA LEU A 95 0.95 -8.39 -9.37
C LEU A 95 1.27 -6.93 -9.08
N VAL A 96 2.06 -6.26 -9.92
CA VAL A 96 2.40 -4.85 -9.73
C VAL A 96 1.20 -3.93 -9.86
N LYS A 97 0.16 -4.34 -10.59
CA LYS A 97 -1.08 -3.59 -10.71
C LYS A 97 -1.91 -3.61 -9.42
N ILE A 98 -1.69 -4.61 -8.56
CA ILE A 98 -2.36 -4.68 -7.27
C ILE A 98 -1.78 -3.62 -6.34
N SER A 99 -0.46 -3.55 -6.21
CA SER A 99 0.19 -2.55 -5.36
C SER A 99 1.61 -2.27 -5.81
N ARG A 100 1.94 -0.98 -5.94
CA ARG A 100 3.31 -0.55 -6.20
C ARG A 100 4.24 -0.73 -5.01
N HIS A 101 3.71 -0.97 -3.81
CA HIS A 101 4.53 -1.40 -2.66
C HIS A 101 5.31 -2.68 -2.95
N LEU A 102 4.76 -3.57 -3.79
CA LEU A 102 5.42 -4.83 -4.15
C LEU A 102 6.68 -4.62 -5.00
N THR A 103 6.85 -3.45 -5.60
CA THR A 103 8.01 -3.11 -6.44
C THR A 103 8.91 -2.03 -5.84
N GLY A 104 8.61 -1.55 -4.64
CA GLY A 104 9.34 -0.44 -4.04
C GLY A 104 9.02 0.93 -4.64
N LYS A 105 7.92 1.05 -5.37
CA LYS A 105 7.49 2.28 -6.05
C LYS A 105 6.40 3.03 -5.31
N ALA A 106 6.24 2.76 -4.02
CA ALA A 106 5.25 3.43 -3.19
C ALA A 106 5.72 3.51 -1.75
N PHE A 107 5.28 4.54 -1.05
CA PHE A 107 5.41 4.62 0.41
C PHE A 107 4.16 5.20 1.03
N ASP A 108 3.96 4.90 2.30
CA ASP A 108 2.90 5.49 3.11
C ASP A 108 3.51 6.38 4.18
N VAL A 109 2.81 7.46 4.48
CA VAL A 109 3.16 8.41 5.52
C VAL A 109 2.04 8.42 6.54
N ARG A 110 2.38 8.48 7.82
CA ARG A 110 1.39 8.63 8.88
C ARG A 110 0.66 9.96 8.71
N PRO A 111 -0.67 9.96 8.58
CA PRO A 111 -1.43 11.20 8.49
C PRO A 111 -1.24 12.07 9.74
N VAL A 112 -1.09 13.37 9.53
CA VAL A 112 -0.98 14.37 10.60
C VAL A 112 -2.06 15.43 10.42
N THR A 113 -2.39 16.16 11.49
CA THR A 113 -3.36 17.26 11.44
C THR A 113 -2.68 18.60 11.23
N ALA A 114 -1.52 18.82 11.87
CA ALA A 114 -0.76 20.05 11.71
C ALA A 114 -0.16 20.16 10.30
N ASN A 115 -0.44 21.24 9.60
CA ASN A 115 0.04 21.48 8.23
C ASN A 115 -0.39 20.41 7.21
N ALA A 116 -1.46 19.68 7.48
CA ALA A 116 -1.90 18.58 6.62
C ALA A 116 -2.06 18.99 5.16
N ASN A 117 -2.72 20.13 4.89
CA ASN A 117 -2.93 20.58 3.51
C ASN A 117 -1.62 20.97 2.81
N ALA A 118 -0.70 21.62 3.52
CA ALA A 118 0.60 21.99 2.98
C ALA A 118 1.44 20.75 2.65
N ILE A 119 1.42 19.73 3.51
CA ILE A 119 2.14 18.47 3.31
C ILE A 119 1.55 17.70 2.12
N LYS A 120 0.22 17.59 2.03
CA LYS A 120 -0.45 16.97 0.90
C LYS A 120 -0.10 17.67 -0.43
N ALA A 121 -0.10 18.99 -0.43
CA ALA A 121 0.31 19.77 -1.60
C ALA A 121 1.78 19.51 -1.96
N GLY A 122 2.65 19.37 -0.98
CA GLY A 122 4.06 19.00 -1.19
C GLY A 122 4.23 17.61 -1.79
N ILE A 123 3.43 16.64 -1.35
CA ILE A 123 3.42 15.28 -1.91
C ILE A 123 3.01 15.33 -3.39
N LEU A 124 1.97 16.08 -3.71
CA LEU A 124 1.48 16.21 -5.09
C LEU A 124 2.52 16.80 -6.05
N LYS A 125 3.53 17.49 -5.53
CA LYS A 125 4.60 18.10 -6.33
C LYS A 125 5.87 17.25 -6.41
N LEU A 126 5.89 16.07 -5.78
CA LEU A 126 7.09 15.23 -5.78
C LEU A 126 7.44 14.72 -7.18
N PRO A 127 8.74 14.73 -7.55
CA PRO A 127 9.17 14.22 -8.85
C PRO A 127 8.78 12.75 -9.04
N GLY A 128 8.23 12.43 -10.22
CA GLY A 128 7.88 11.06 -10.57
C GLY A 128 6.61 10.54 -9.95
N LEU A 129 5.87 11.38 -9.21
CA LEU A 129 4.61 10.95 -8.62
C LEU A 129 3.62 10.53 -9.71
N HIS A 130 3.08 9.31 -9.53
CA HIS A 130 2.03 8.78 -10.39
C HIS A 130 0.65 9.07 -9.78
N ARG A 131 0.50 8.84 -8.48
CA ARG A 131 -0.76 9.04 -7.79
C ARG A 131 -0.54 9.23 -6.28
N PHE A 132 -1.35 10.09 -5.68
CA PHE A 132 -1.46 10.25 -4.23
C PHE A 132 -2.88 9.98 -3.79
N LEU A 133 -3.03 9.14 -2.75
CA LEU A 133 -4.32 8.86 -2.11
C LEU A 133 -4.24 9.29 -0.66
N ASP A 134 -5.21 10.07 -0.21
CA ASP A 134 -5.35 10.43 1.21
C ASP A 134 -6.34 9.53 1.94
N LYS A 135 -7.00 8.65 1.21
CA LYS A 135 -7.86 7.57 1.74
C LYS A 135 -7.68 6.32 0.92
N GLU A 136 -7.66 5.18 1.58
CA GLU A 136 -7.73 3.86 0.95
C GLU A 136 -8.97 3.14 1.50
N GLY A 137 -9.97 2.91 0.66
CA GLY A 137 -11.28 2.47 1.13
C GLY A 137 -11.86 3.53 2.06
N ASP A 138 -12.28 3.12 3.26
CA ASP A 138 -12.83 4.03 4.27
C ASP A 138 -11.77 4.50 5.28
N LEU A 139 -10.50 4.11 5.09
CA LEU A 139 -9.42 4.44 6.02
C LEU A 139 -8.64 5.66 5.56
N VAL A 140 -8.35 6.57 6.48
CA VAL A 140 -7.47 7.71 6.22
C VAL A 140 -6.03 7.18 6.18
N ARG A 141 -5.41 7.25 5.00
CA ARG A 141 -4.02 6.84 4.76
C ARG A 141 -3.42 7.77 3.74
N TRP A 142 -2.17 8.13 3.94
CA TRP A 142 -1.45 8.95 2.96
C TRP A 142 -0.50 8.04 2.18
N HIS A 143 -0.92 7.69 0.99
CA HIS A 143 -0.24 6.75 0.10
C HIS A 143 0.25 7.48 -1.15
N ALA A 144 1.55 7.48 -1.38
CA ALA A 144 2.18 8.04 -2.57
C ALA A 144 2.79 6.93 -3.40
N GLN A 145 2.46 6.88 -4.70
CA GLN A 145 3.01 5.90 -5.62
C GLN A 145 3.65 6.59 -6.82
N PHE A 146 4.70 5.98 -7.33
CA PHE A 146 5.62 6.55 -8.32
C PHE A 146 5.65 5.71 -9.59
N GLN A 147 6.12 6.33 -10.65
CA GLN A 147 6.21 5.70 -11.98
C GLN A 147 7.27 4.60 -12.05
#